data_efbe74164e9c7552dadc0182e2ee2296
#
_entry.id   efbe74164e9c7552dadc0182e2ee2296
#
_cell.length_a   1.000
_cell.length_b   1.000
_cell.length_c   1.000
_cell.angle_alpha   90.00
_cell.angle_beta   90.00
_cell.angle_gamma   90.00
#
_symmetry.space_group_name_H-M   'P 1'
#
loop_
_entity.id
_entity.type
_entity.pdbx_description
1 polymer ?
#
loop_
_entity_poly.entity_id
_entity_poly.type
_entity_poly.pdbx_seq_one_letter_code
_entity_poly.pdbx_strand_id
1 'polypeptide(L)'
;MLNTDSLRRSAAARAAGSETIRRASRMLAWALFGLLLFGINIVLAEWAHKAGIVTYVFARTLLWSIVPYLAAFSLLHRSLHLPAMEGNSLAGLAATLPFGVLLFVFAGFHIEYSRGAFLLAYLTTLGWIWFGYRRFVRNYVPVFGYTDAATLDQLQEILAMPGAAPASRTRFQPISSLSEAVNCDGLMLDRNAAADPERTRALAQFKLSHVRIYSVERVGEMLTGRVGLAHIDENFLDDYAAHYFYGFLKRLIDIGVVLCLAPVALPLGLVVAAAIRLESPGSAVFRQVRTGLLGKPFTMYKFRSMAVDTSGNAQFALRQDPRVTRVGRIARKYRLDEIPQLWNVLVGDMSLIGPRPEQVPMVEDFERTIAYYPYRHLVRPGLSGWAQVQQGYVGTREETVTKLSYDLYYVKHCSFALDLLIAVKTVQTILTGYGAR
;
A
#
# COMPACT_ATOMS: atom_id res chain seq x y z
N MET A 1 -51.43 -18.03 3.62
CA MET A 1 -51.06 -17.66 2.22
C MET A 1 -49.71 -17.00 2.25
N LEU A 2 -48.67 -17.73 1.92
CA LEU A 2 -47.32 -17.18 1.78
C LEU A 2 -47.32 -16.23 0.59
N ASN A 3 -47.02 -14.97 0.86
CA ASN A 3 -47.05 -13.88 -0.11
C ASN A 3 -46.04 -14.16 -1.23
N THR A 4 -46.52 -14.61 -2.39
CA THR A 4 -45.71 -14.92 -3.58
C THR A 4 -44.86 -13.74 -4.05
N ASP A 5 -45.22 -12.50 -3.71
CA ASP A 5 -44.45 -11.30 -3.96
C ASP A 5 -43.19 -11.21 -3.10
N SER A 6 -43.22 -11.71 -1.86
CA SER A 6 -42.02 -11.75 -1.00
C SER A 6 -41.00 -12.77 -1.51
N LEU A 7 -41.46 -13.89 -2.05
CA LEU A 7 -40.61 -14.92 -2.66
C LEU A 7 -40.03 -14.45 -4.03
N ARG A 8 -40.81 -13.75 -4.85
CA ARG A 8 -40.32 -13.15 -6.09
C ARG A 8 -39.31 -12.02 -5.83
N ARG A 9 -39.55 -11.17 -4.81
CA ARG A 9 -38.59 -10.14 -4.38
C ARG A 9 -37.31 -10.75 -3.82
N SER A 10 -37.39 -11.85 -3.05
CA SER A 10 -36.19 -12.56 -2.57
C SER A 10 -35.42 -13.28 -3.67
N ALA A 11 -36.11 -13.79 -4.71
CA ALA A 11 -35.49 -14.39 -5.87
C ALA A 11 -34.80 -13.33 -6.77
N ALA A 12 -35.45 -12.18 -6.98
CA ALA A 12 -34.86 -11.05 -7.69
C ALA A 12 -33.64 -10.45 -6.94
N ALA A 13 -33.70 -10.37 -5.61
CA ALA A 13 -32.57 -9.93 -4.76
C ALA A 13 -31.42 -10.96 -4.77
N ARG A 14 -31.69 -12.26 -4.86
CA ARG A 14 -30.66 -13.30 -5.02
C ARG A 14 -30.04 -13.28 -6.43
N ALA A 15 -30.82 -12.96 -7.46
CA ALA A 15 -30.31 -12.83 -8.85
C ALA A 15 -29.48 -11.56 -9.07
N ALA A 16 -29.73 -10.52 -8.28
CA ALA A 16 -29.04 -9.24 -8.30
C ALA A 16 -27.97 -9.19 -7.19
N GLY A 17 -27.01 -10.11 -7.20
CA GLY A 17 -25.79 -9.92 -6.38
C GLY A 17 -25.23 -8.53 -6.60
N SER A 18 -24.76 -7.86 -5.51
CA SER A 18 -24.25 -6.48 -5.59
C SER A 18 -23.32 -6.31 -6.79
N GLU A 19 -23.29 -5.13 -7.38
CA GLU A 19 -22.40 -4.83 -8.54
C GLU A 19 -20.95 -5.23 -8.24
N THR A 20 -20.54 -5.14 -6.97
CA THR A 20 -19.25 -5.59 -6.48
C THR A 20 -19.05 -7.10 -6.62
N ILE A 21 -20.08 -7.91 -6.31
CA ILE A 21 -20.00 -9.38 -6.45
C ILE A 21 -19.93 -9.74 -7.94
N ARG A 22 -20.76 -9.09 -8.78
CA ARG A 22 -20.72 -9.29 -10.23
C ARG A 22 -19.37 -8.88 -10.84
N ARG A 23 -18.74 -7.84 -10.32
CA ARG A 23 -17.42 -7.41 -10.74
C ARG A 23 -16.34 -8.40 -10.30
N ALA A 24 -16.36 -8.83 -9.05
CA ALA A 24 -15.42 -9.84 -8.54
C ALA A 24 -15.52 -11.15 -9.33
N SER A 25 -16.74 -11.61 -9.64
CA SER A 25 -16.96 -12.80 -10.46
C SER A 25 -16.48 -12.63 -11.91
N ARG A 26 -16.68 -11.46 -12.53
CA ARG A 26 -16.14 -11.15 -13.88
C ARG A 26 -14.61 -11.12 -13.88
N MET A 27 -13.99 -10.55 -12.86
CA MET A 27 -12.52 -10.55 -12.73
C MET A 27 -11.98 -11.96 -12.49
N LEU A 28 -12.65 -12.75 -11.65
CA LEU A 28 -12.29 -14.14 -11.44
C LEU A 28 -12.43 -14.97 -12.71
N ALA A 29 -13.55 -14.82 -13.44
CA ALA A 29 -13.75 -15.47 -14.72
C ALA A 29 -12.67 -15.07 -15.74
N TRP A 30 -12.28 -13.80 -15.76
CA TRP A 30 -11.18 -13.32 -16.59
C TRP A 30 -9.83 -13.95 -16.22
N ALA A 31 -9.53 -14.04 -14.91
CA ALA A 31 -8.32 -14.71 -14.42
C ALA A 31 -8.31 -16.20 -14.79
N LEU A 32 -9.43 -16.90 -14.61
CA LEU A 32 -9.56 -18.31 -14.96
C LEU A 32 -9.46 -18.54 -16.48
N PHE A 33 -10.03 -17.66 -17.30
CA PHE A 33 -9.91 -17.74 -18.74
C PHE A 33 -8.44 -17.54 -19.19
N GLY A 34 -7.73 -16.58 -18.60
CA GLY A 34 -6.29 -16.42 -18.87
C GLY A 34 -5.46 -17.63 -18.40
N LEU A 35 -5.80 -18.25 -17.26
CA LEU A 35 -5.17 -19.46 -16.80
C LEU A 35 -5.42 -20.64 -17.76
N LEU A 36 -6.63 -20.76 -18.29
CA LEU A 36 -6.96 -21.75 -19.31
C LEU A 36 -6.12 -21.55 -20.57
N LEU A 37 -6.03 -20.32 -21.07
CA LEU A 37 -5.17 -20.00 -22.23
C LEU A 37 -3.69 -20.32 -21.94
N PHE A 38 -3.25 -20.03 -20.71
CA PHE A 38 -1.89 -20.36 -20.27
C PHE A 38 -1.67 -21.89 -20.25
N GLY A 39 -2.63 -22.66 -19.74
CA GLY A 39 -2.64 -24.12 -19.77
C GLY A 39 -2.59 -24.69 -21.19
N ILE A 40 -3.36 -24.12 -22.13
CA ILE A 40 -3.31 -24.50 -23.56
C ILE A 40 -1.90 -24.29 -24.11
N ASN A 41 -1.26 -23.15 -23.82
CA ASN A 41 0.11 -22.89 -24.26
C ASN A 41 1.12 -23.90 -23.70
N ILE A 42 0.93 -24.37 -22.46
CA ILE A 42 1.78 -25.42 -21.86
C ILE A 42 1.59 -26.75 -22.59
N VAL A 43 0.35 -27.15 -22.86
CA VAL A 43 0.04 -28.37 -23.58
C VAL A 43 0.62 -28.32 -24.99
N LEU A 44 0.48 -27.18 -25.70
CA LEU A 44 1.09 -26.98 -27.01
C LEU A 44 2.61 -27.02 -26.97
N ALA A 45 3.25 -26.47 -25.92
CA ALA A 45 4.69 -26.52 -25.73
C ALA A 45 5.19 -27.96 -25.44
N GLU A 46 4.43 -28.73 -24.67
CA GLU A 46 4.70 -30.15 -24.42
C GLU A 46 4.57 -30.99 -25.72
N TRP A 47 3.52 -30.73 -26.52
CA TRP A 47 3.35 -31.35 -27.81
C TRP A 47 4.51 -30.98 -28.76
N ALA A 48 4.85 -29.72 -28.85
CA ALA A 48 5.95 -29.22 -29.68
C ALA A 48 7.32 -29.79 -29.20
N HIS A 49 7.48 -30.03 -27.91
CA HIS A 49 8.67 -30.71 -27.37
C HIS A 49 8.76 -32.16 -27.88
N LYS A 50 7.65 -32.92 -27.79
CA LYS A 50 7.59 -34.29 -28.31
C LYS A 50 7.82 -34.35 -29.84
N ALA A 51 7.45 -33.28 -30.54
CA ALA A 51 7.73 -33.13 -31.99
C ALA A 51 9.16 -32.61 -32.27
N GLY A 52 9.99 -32.39 -31.28
CA GLY A 52 11.38 -31.88 -31.43
C GLY A 52 11.48 -30.40 -31.81
N ILE A 53 10.38 -29.63 -31.73
CA ILE A 53 10.33 -28.20 -32.11
C ILE A 53 10.85 -27.30 -31.01
N VAL A 54 10.57 -27.63 -29.73
CA VAL A 54 11.03 -26.87 -28.55
C VAL A 54 11.72 -27.77 -27.54
N THR A 55 12.56 -27.18 -26.70
CA THR A 55 13.28 -27.92 -25.65
C THR A 55 12.36 -28.21 -24.45
N TYR A 56 12.65 -29.27 -23.70
CA TYR A 56 11.99 -29.58 -22.42
C TYR A 56 12.06 -28.40 -21.44
N VAL A 57 13.19 -27.71 -21.41
CA VAL A 57 13.40 -26.53 -20.57
C VAL A 57 12.40 -25.42 -20.90
N PHE A 58 11.99 -25.28 -22.17
CA PHE A 58 10.98 -24.30 -22.59
C PHE A 58 9.62 -24.61 -21.97
N ALA A 59 9.11 -25.83 -22.11
CA ALA A 59 7.82 -26.25 -21.55
C ALA A 59 7.82 -26.15 -20.00
N ARG A 60 8.90 -26.62 -19.38
CA ARG A 60 9.07 -26.53 -17.92
C ARG A 60 9.06 -25.08 -17.41
N THR A 61 9.69 -24.14 -18.13
CA THR A 61 9.70 -22.71 -17.77
C THR A 61 8.30 -22.12 -17.82
N LEU A 62 7.50 -22.46 -18.84
CA LEU A 62 6.10 -22.05 -18.90
C LEU A 62 5.29 -22.59 -17.72
N LEU A 63 5.49 -23.85 -17.32
CA LEU A 63 4.83 -24.44 -16.16
C LEU A 63 5.12 -23.67 -14.87
N TRP A 64 6.40 -23.37 -14.59
CA TRP A 64 6.78 -22.55 -13.44
C TRP A 64 6.16 -21.16 -13.46
N SER A 65 5.89 -20.61 -14.65
CA SER A 65 5.32 -19.27 -14.81
C SER A 65 3.83 -19.17 -14.46
N ILE A 66 3.15 -20.29 -14.15
CA ILE A 66 1.79 -20.29 -13.58
C ILE A 66 1.78 -19.60 -12.21
N VAL A 67 2.80 -19.84 -11.38
CA VAL A 67 2.87 -19.29 -10.03
C VAL A 67 2.89 -17.75 -10.05
N PRO A 68 3.79 -17.07 -10.79
CA PRO A 68 3.75 -15.62 -10.88
C PRO A 68 2.48 -15.08 -11.57
N TYR A 69 1.87 -15.82 -12.51
CA TYR A 69 0.58 -15.44 -13.07
C TYR A 69 -0.52 -15.35 -12.01
N LEU A 70 -0.67 -16.39 -11.17
CA LEU A 70 -1.66 -16.42 -10.10
C LEU A 70 -1.37 -15.37 -9.02
N ALA A 71 -0.10 -15.19 -8.66
CA ALA A 71 0.33 -14.17 -7.71
C ALA A 71 0.01 -12.77 -8.23
N ALA A 72 0.22 -12.50 -9.52
CA ALA A 72 -0.06 -11.23 -10.17
C ALA A 72 -1.56 -10.87 -10.10
N PHE A 73 -2.45 -11.82 -10.38
CA PHE A 73 -3.89 -11.62 -10.22
C PHE A 73 -4.31 -11.42 -8.77
N SER A 74 -3.74 -12.17 -7.84
CA SER A 74 -4.02 -12.00 -6.40
C SER A 74 -3.61 -10.61 -5.91
N LEU A 75 -2.43 -10.12 -6.32
CA LEU A 75 -1.95 -8.78 -6.01
C LEU A 75 -2.87 -7.71 -6.59
N LEU A 76 -3.24 -7.84 -7.87
CA LEU A 76 -4.16 -6.91 -8.50
C LEU A 76 -5.50 -6.88 -7.77
N HIS A 77 -6.08 -8.04 -7.44
CA HIS A 77 -7.37 -8.12 -6.75
C HIS A 77 -7.34 -7.45 -5.37
N ARG A 78 -6.31 -7.72 -4.57
CA ARG A 78 -6.14 -7.11 -3.23
C ARG A 78 -5.92 -5.62 -3.28
N SER A 79 -5.22 -5.14 -4.31
CA SER A 79 -4.90 -3.72 -4.46
C SER A 79 -6.09 -2.85 -4.89
N LEU A 80 -7.17 -3.44 -5.42
CA LEU A 80 -8.38 -2.71 -5.80
C LEU A 80 -9.10 -2.04 -4.63
N HIS A 81 -8.80 -2.44 -3.41
CA HIS A 81 -9.36 -1.87 -2.19
C HIS A 81 -8.49 -0.76 -1.58
N LEU A 82 -7.34 -0.46 -2.17
CA LEU A 82 -6.43 0.57 -1.69
C LEU A 82 -6.82 1.95 -2.27
N PRO A 83 -6.76 3.02 -1.45
CA PRO A 83 -7.06 4.38 -1.89
C PRO A 83 -5.96 4.93 -2.79
N ALA A 84 -6.32 5.97 -3.54
CA ALA A 84 -5.39 6.81 -4.33
C ALA A 84 -4.50 6.04 -5.32
N MET A 85 -5.05 5.03 -6.00
CA MET A 85 -4.28 4.24 -6.95
C MET A 85 -4.36 4.83 -8.36
N GLU A 86 -3.25 5.33 -8.86
CA GLU A 86 -3.03 5.50 -10.30
C GLU A 86 -2.83 4.12 -10.93
N GLY A 87 -3.92 3.57 -11.42
CA GLY A 87 -4.03 2.15 -11.70
C GLY A 87 -3.14 1.56 -12.78
N ASN A 88 -2.54 2.36 -13.68
CA ASN A 88 -1.67 1.84 -14.73
C ASN A 88 -0.35 1.31 -14.15
N SER A 89 0.21 2.02 -13.17
CA SER A 89 1.46 1.62 -12.50
C SER A 89 1.29 0.33 -11.70
N LEU A 90 0.11 0.14 -11.11
CA LEU A 90 -0.20 -1.02 -10.30
C LEU A 90 -0.33 -2.30 -11.12
N ALA A 91 -1.03 -2.25 -12.25
CA ALA A 91 -1.20 -3.42 -13.12
C ALA A 91 0.16 -3.90 -13.63
N GLY A 92 1.03 -2.96 -14.04
CA GLY A 92 2.40 -3.26 -14.44
C GLY A 92 3.22 -3.91 -13.31
N LEU A 93 3.12 -3.37 -12.11
CA LEU A 93 3.86 -3.89 -10.96
C LEU A 93 3.35 -5.25 -10.49
N ALA A 94 2.02 -5.42 -10.43
CA ALA A 94 1.42 -6.69 -10.05
C ALA A 94 1.87 -7.83 -10.96
N ALA A 95 2.12 -7.54 -12.26
CA ALA A 95 2.69 -8.51 -13.18
C ALA A 95 4.21 -8.67 -13.00
N THR A 96 4.96 -7.58 -12.88
CA THR A 96 6.44 -7.61 -12.92
C THR A 96 7.06 -8.22 -11.65
N LEU A 97 6.53 -7.91 -10.46
CA LEU A 97 7.12 -8.34 -9.20
C LEU A 97 7.15 -9.87 -9.04
N PRO A 98 6.04 -10.63 -9.26
CA PRO A 98 6.09 -12.08 -9.14
C PRO A 98 7.05 -12.75 -10.14
N PHE A 99 7.18 -12.19 -11.35
CA PHE A 99 8.14 -12.70 -12.34
C PHE A 99 9.58 -12.37 -11.94
N GLY A 100 9.81 -11.19 -11.33
CA GLY A 100 11.12 -10.86 -10.74
C GLY A 100 11.52 -11.82 -9.64
N VAL A 101 10.58 -12.20 -8.76
CA VAL A 101 10.82 -13.22 -7.73
C VAL A 101 11.13 -14.58 -8.35
N LEU A 102 10.39 -15.00 -9.37
CA LEU A 102 10.67 -16.27 -10.08
C LEU A 102 12.06 -16.25 -10.72
N LEU A 103 12.46 -15.15 -11.34
CA LEU A 103 13.80 -15.00 -11.92
C LEU A 103 14.89 -15.12 -10.84
N PHE A 104 14.67 -14.51 -9.68
CA PHE A 104 15.58 -14.62 -8.54
C PHE A 104 15.69 -16.06 -8.02
N VAL A 105 14.56 -16.79 -7.95
CA VAL A 105 14.54 -18.21 -7.59
C VAL A 105 15.35 -19.03 -8.61
N PHE A 106 15.14 -18.82 -9.91
CA PHE A 106 15.91 -19.53 -10.95
C PHE A 106 17.41 -19.26 -10.81
N ALA A 107 17.80 -18.02 -10.60
CA ALA A 107 19.21 -17.62 -10.43
C ALA A 107 19.81 -18.19 -9.12
N GLY A 108 19.10 -18.06 -8.00
CA GLY A 108 19.60 -18.47 -6.68
C GLY A 108 19.74 -19.98 -6.50
N PHE A 109 18.85 -20.75 -7.12
CA PHE A 109 18.90 -22.22 -7.07
C PHE A 109 19.53 -22.85 -8.32
N HIS A 110 20.13 -22.05 -9.20
CA HIS A 110 20.77 -22.49 -10.45
C HIS A 110 19.85 -23.37 -11.33
N ILE A 111 18.53 -23.04 -11.33
CA ILE A 111 17.54 -23.77 -12.11
C ILE A 111 17.65 -23.33 -13.57
N GLU A 112 17.89 -24.30 -14.45
CA GLU A 112 17.86 -24.04 -15.89
C GLU A 112 16.49 -23.57 -16.34
N TYR A 113 16.42 -22.47 -17.05
CA TYR A 113 15.19 -21.92 -17.62
C TYR A 113 15.41 -21.36 -19.03
N SER A 114 14.35 -21.37 -19.84
CA SER A 114 14.34 -20.76 -21.17
C SER A 114 14.01 -19.27 -21.08
N ARG A 115 14.96 -18.42 -21.47
CA ARG A 115 14.75 -16.95 -21.49
C ARG A 115 13.58 -16.57 -22.39
N GLY A 116 13.42 -17.23 -23.53
CA GLY A 116 12.32 -17.00 -24.46
C GLY A 116 10.95 -17.37 -23.88
N ALA A 117 10.83 -18.54 -23.22
CA ALA A 117 9.61 -18.97 -22.54
C ALA A 117 9.27 -18.04 -21.37
N PHE A 118 10.25 -17.64 -20.58
CA PHE A 118 10.07 -16.70 -19.47
C PHE A 118 9.56 -15.34 -19.95
N LEU A 119 10.20 -14.77 -20.98
CA LEU A 119 9.81 -13.48 -21.54
C LEU A 119 8.41 -13.54 -22.17
N LEU A 120 8.08 -14.63 -22.88
CA LEU A 120 6.76 -14.85 -23.45
C LEU A 120 5.68 -14.91 -22.35
N ALA A 121 5.92 -15.70 -21.29
CA ALA A 121 5.01 -15.81 -20.14
C ALA A 121 4.83 -14.46 -19.43
N TYR A 122 5.90 -13.71 -19.24
CA TYR A 122 5.85 -12.38 -18.64
C TYR A 122 5.03 -11.40 -19.48
N LEU A 123 5.35 -11.27 -20.77
CA LEU A 123 4.67 -10.31 -21.68
C LEU A 123 3.19 -10.65 -21.86
N THR A 124 2.85 -11.93 -21.99
CA THR A 124 1.45 -12.38 -22.08
C THR A 124 0.69 -12.10 -20.78
N THR A 125 1.29 -12.36 -19.63
CA THR A 125 0.69 -12.04 -18.31
C THR A 125 0.52 -10.52 -18.15
N LEU A 126 1.53 -9.74 -18.48
CA LEU A 126 1.47 -8.27 -18.41
C LEU A 126 0.37 -7.71 -19.31
N GLY A 127 0.31 -8.14 -20.57
CA GLY A 127 -0.72 -7.71 -21.53
C GLY A 127 -2.12 -8.12 -21.08
N TRP A 128 -2.28 -9.35 -20.56
CA TRP A 128 -3.54 -9.87 -20.07
C TRP A 128 -4.07 -9.10 -18.84
N ILE A 129 -3.19 -8.87 -17.85
CA ILE A 129 -3.51 -8.09 -16.64
C ILE A 129 -3.86 -6.65 -17.03
N TRP A 130 -3.05 -6.02 -17.90
CA TRP A 130 -3.28 -4.64 -18.31
C TRP A 130 -4.60 -4.47 -19.09
N PHE A 131 -4.92 -5.41 -19.99
CA PHE A 131 -6.19 -5.40 -20.70
C PHE A 131 -7.38 -5.60 -19.75
N GLY A 132 -7.30 -6.59 -18.83
CA GLY A 132 -8.31 -6.82 -17.80
C GLY A 132 -8.50 -5.62 -16.89
N TYR A 133 -7.40 -5.00 -16.47
CA TYR A 133 -7.41 -3.77 -15.67
C TYR A 133 -8.16 -2.65 -16.42
N ARG A 134 -7.80 -2.37 -17.68
CA ARG A 134 -8.49 -1.35 -18.50
C ARG A 134 -9.98 -1.66 -18.71
N ARG A 135 -10.33 -2.92 -18.94
CA ARG A 135 -11.71 -3.33 -19.26
C ARG A 135 -12.62 -3.32 -18.04
N PHE A 136 -12.12 -3.69 -16.87
CA PHE A 136 -12.95 -3.94 -15.69
C PHE A 136 -12.73 -2.98 -14.53
N VAL A 137 -11.59 -2.30 -14.49
CA VAL A 137 -11.19 -1.49 -13.33
C VAL A 137 -11.14 0.01 -13.64
N ARG A 138 -10.43 0.41 -14.69
CA ARG A 138 -10.11 1.82 -14.96
C ARG A 138 -11.34 2.74 -15.08
N ASN A 139 -12.41 2.25 -15.69
CA ASN A 139 -13.62 3.06 -15.94
C ASN A 139 -14.71 2.83 -14.90
N TYR A 140 -14.39 2.07 -13.86
CA TYR A 140 -15.34 1.80 -12.81
C TYR A 140 -15.46 2.99 -11.88
N VAL A 141 -16.71 3.39 -11.63
CA VAL A 141 -17.08 4.43 -10.68
C VAL A 141 -17.84 3.75 -9.55
N PRO A 142 -17.25 3.62 -8.34
CA PRO A 142 -17.95 3.06 -7.20
C PRO A 142 -19.21 3.87 -6.89
N VAL A 143 -20.30 3.19 -6.55
CA VAL A 143 -21.56 3.81 -6.15
C VAL A 143 -21.84 3.43 -4.69
N PHE A 144 -21.86 4.43 -3.81
CA PHE A 144 -22.25 4.25 -2.42
C PHE A 144 -23.64 4.81 -2.19
N GLY A 145 -24.50 4.00 -1.58
CA GLY A 145 -25.82 4.41 -1.16
C GLY A 145 -25.80 5.06 0.21
N TYR A 146 -26.70 5.99 0.48
CA TYR A 146 -26.94 6.56 1.80
C TYR A 146 -28.43 6.71 2.06
N THR A 147 -28.85 6.58 3.33
CA THR A 147 -30.27 6.65 3.73
C THR A 147 -30.63 8.02 4.29
N ASP A 148 -29.65 8.79 4.74
CA ASP A 148 -29.84 10.08 5.40
C ASP A 148 -28.88 11.12 4.83
N ALA A 149 -29.36 12.34 4.58
CA ALA A 149 -28.55 13.45 4.10
C ALA A 149 -27.42 13.82 5.07
N ALA A 150 -27.64 13.70 6.38
CA ALA A 150 -26.63 13.94 7.40
C ALA A 150 -25.40 13.03 7.23
N THR A 151 -25.58 11.79 6.73
CA THR A 151 -24.49 10.86 6.40
C THR A 151 -23.60 11.39 5.28
N LEU A 152 -24.20 12.08 4.29
CA LEU A 152 -23.45 12.68 3.19
C LEU A 152 -22.69 13.94 3.64
N ASP A 153 -23.32 14.76 4.49
CA ASP A 153 -22.69 15.98 5.03
C ASP A 153 -21.47 15.63 5.87
N GLN A 154 -21.56 14.63 6.74
CA GLN A 154 -20.42 14.10 7.50
C GLN A 154 -19.29 13.62 6.58
N LEU A 155 -19.63 12.90 5.50
CA LEU A 155 -18.60 12.48 4.54
C LEU A 155 -17.94 13.67 3.85
N GLN A 156 -18.70 14.69 3.48
CA GLN A 156 -18.16 15.91 2.86
C GLN A 156 -17.20 16.63 3.82
N GLU A 157 -17.51 16.68 5.10
CA GLU A 157 -16.62 17.23 6.12
C GLU A 157 -15.29 16.48 6.19
N ILE A 158 -15.34 15.14 6.17
CA ILE A 158 -14.12 14.28 6.12
C ILE A 158 -13.31 14.55 4.84
N LEU A 159 -13.98 14.72 3.70
CA LEU A 159 -13.33 14.97 2.42
C LEU A 159 -12.78 16.39 2.28
N ALA A 160 -13.36 17.36 2.99
CA ALA A 160 -12.92 18.76 2.98
C ALA A 160 -11.65 19.01 3.81
N MET A 161 -11.19 18.04 4.59
CA MET A 161 -9.97 18.20 5.39
C MET A 161 -8.75 18.55 4.51
N PRO A 162 -7.89 19.50 4.93
CA PRO A 162 -6.73 19.96 4.15
C PRO A 162 -5.82 18.79 3.74
N GLY A 163 -5.37 18.79 2.48
CA GLY A 163 -4.47 17.75 1.95
C GLY A 163 -5.16 16.43 1.56
N ALA A 164 -6.50 16.40 1.50
CA ALA A 164 -7.20 15.28 0.86
C ALA A 164 -6.84 15.26 -0.64
N ALA A 165 -6.31 14.14 -1.12
CA ALA A 165 -6.24 13.91 -2.55
C ALA A 165 -7.67 13.97 -3.12
N PRO A 166 -7.88 14.50 -4.36
CA PRO A 166 -9.20 14.51 -4.93
C PRO A 166 -9.75 13.09 -4.93
N ALA A 167 -10.92 12.94 -4.33
CA ALA A 167 -11.59 11.64 -4.22
C ALA A 167 -11.63 10.98 -5.61
N SER A 168 -11.27 9.72 -5.69
CA SER A 168 -11.50 8.92 -6.90
C SER A 168 -12.95 9.13 -7.35
N ARG A 169 -13.21 9.09 -8.66
CA ARG A 169 -14.56 9.24 -9.22
C ARG A 169 -15.52 8.29 -8.52
N THR A 170 -16.29 8.81 -7.56
CA THR A 170 -17.24 8.05 -6.74
C THR A 170 -18.60 8.69 -6.88
N ARG A 171 -19.67 7.90 -6.98
CA ARG A 171 -21.04 8.40 -6.98
C ARG A 171 -21.69 8.07 -5.64
N PHE A 172 -22.47 9.03 -5.13
CA PHE A 172 -23.30 8.87 -3.95
C PHE A 172 -24.75 8.94 -4.36
N GLN A 173 -25.56 7.97 -3.92
CA GLN A 173 -26.96 7.87 -4.32
C GLN A 173 -27.84 7.71 -3.08
N PRO A 174 -28.93 8.52 -2.93
CA PRO A 174 -29.91 8.30 -1.90
C PRO A 174 -30.63 6.97 -2.14
N ILE A 175 -30.92 6.24 -1.07
CA ILE A 175 -31.56 4.92 -1.11
C ILE A 175 -32.79 4.95 -0.23
N SER A 176 -33.94 4.61 -0.83
CA SER A 176 -35.22 4.45 -0.15
C SER A 176 -35.70 2.98 -0.11
N SER A 177 -35.06 2.09 -0.89
CA SER A 177 -35.51 0.71 -1.00
C SER A 177 -34.33 -0.29 -1.07
N LEU A 178 -34.62 -1.55 -0.67
CA LEU A 178 -33.65 -2.65 -0.76
C LEU A 178 -33.17 -2.89 -2.21
N SER A 179 -34.06 -2.73 -3.19
CA SER A 179 -33.74 -2.92 -4.60
C SER A 179 -32.74 -1.90 -5.13
N GLU A 180 -32.75 -0.69 -4.62
CA GLU A 180 -31.78 0.36 -4.94
C GLU A 180 -30.42 0.07 -4.27
N ALA A 181 -30.44 -0.39 -3.01
CA ALA A 181 -29.22 -0.72 -2.26
C ALA A 181 -28.41 -1.86 -2.91
N VAL A 182 -29.09 -2.83 -3.51
CA VAL A 182 -28.44 -3.97 -4.18
C VAL A 182 -27.63 -3.51 -5.42
N ASN A 183 -28.00 -2.41 -6.04
CA ASN A 183 -27.28 -1.85 -7.19
C ASN A 183 -26.07 -0.99 -6.80
N CYS A 184 -25.86 -0.77 -5.50
CA CYS A 184 -24.70 -0.04 -4.98
C CYS A 184 -23.57 -0.99 -4.59
N ASP A 185 -22.33 -0.47 -4.55
CA ASP A 185 -21.16 -1.21 -4.06
C ASP A 185 -21.16 -1.33 -2.55
N GLY A 186 -21.87 -0.45 -1.87
CA GLY A 186 -22.08 -0.47 -0.44
C GLY A 186 -23.04 0.60 0.04
N LEU A 187 -23.60 0.38 1.20
CA LEU A 187 -24.45 1.32 1.92
C LEU A 187 -23.62 2.05 2.98
N MET A 188 -23.64 3.37 2.98
CA MET A 188 -23.04 4.18 4.03
C MET A 188 -24.06 4.42 5.15
N LEU A 189 -23.60 4.30 6.38
CA LEU A 189 -24.41 4.54 7.57
C LEU A 189 -23.62 5.37 8.58
N ASP A 190 -24.34 6.26 9.25
CA ASP A 190 -23.84 6.92 10.44
C ASP A 190 -23.82 5.92 11.61
N ARG A 191 -22.81 6.01 12.48
CA ARG A 191 -22.68 5.21 13.70
C ARG A 191 -23.86 5.33 14.66
N ASN A 192 -24.40 6.53 14.80
CA ASN A 192 -25.56 6.82 15.66
C ASN A 192 -26.85 6.16 15.16
N ALA A 193 -26.80 5.59 13.96
CA ALA A 193 -27.92 4.89 13.35
C ALA A 193 -28.33 3.57 14.02
N ALA A 194 -27.57 3.06 14.96
CA ALA A 194 -27.79 1.74 15.57
C ALA A 194 -28.88 1.71 16.65
N ALA A 195 -29.37 2.86 17.12
CA ALA A 195 -30.31 2.93 18.26
C ALA A 195 -31.80 2.71 17.91
N ASP A 196 -32.16 2.72 16.60
CA ASP A 196 -33.54 2.54 16.16
C ASP A 196 -33.85 1.06 15.78
N PRO A 197 -34.83 0.40 16.42
CA PRO A 197 -35.22 -0.98 16.12
C PRO A 197 -35.67 -1.22 14.67
N GLU A 198 -36.36 -0.27 14.04
CA GLU A 198 -36.79 -0.40 12.64
C GLU A 198 -35.57 -0.34 11.70
N ARG A 199 -34.66 0.58 11.96
CA ARG A 199 -33.40 0.71 11.23
C ARG A 199 -32.52 -0.53 11.39
N THR A 200 -32.48 -1.11 12.59
CA THR A 200 -31.74 -2.38 12.84
C THR A 200 -32.33 -3.55 12.03
N ARG A 201 -33.67 -3.63 11.91
CA ARG A 201 -34.31 -4.64 11.06
C ARG A 201 -34.00 -4.44 9.58
N ALA A 202 -34.03 -3.19 9.10
CA ALA A 202 -33.65 -2.85 7.72
C ALA A 202 -32.18 -3.22 7.43
N LEU A 203 -31.27 -2.94 8.35
CA LEU A 203 -29.86 -3.32 8.25
C LEU A 203 -29.65 -4.83 8.18
N ALA A 204 -30.39 -5.60 8.98
CA ALA A 204 -30.35 -7.05 8.91
C ALA A 204 -30.79 -7.56 7.53
N GLN A 205 -31.85 -6.97 6.95
CA GLN A 205 -32.30 -7.30 5.59
C GLN A 205 -31.27 -6.95 4.53
N PHE A 206 -30.60 -5.80 4.62
CA PHE A 206 -29.51 -5.42 3.72
C PHE A 206 -28.35 -6.42 3.79
N LYS A 207 -27.93 -6.82 5.00
CA LYS A 207 -26.88 -7.83 5.18
C LYS A 207 -27.29 -9.21 4.63
N LEU A 208 -28.52 -9.64 4.88
CA LEU A 208 -29.04 -10.90 4.33
C LEU A 208 -29.13 -10.88 2.79
N SER A 209 -29.26 -9.73 2.20
CA SER A 209 -29.24 -9.52 0.75
C SER A 209 -27.81 -9.30 0.20
N HIS A 210 -26.77 -9.59 1.00
CA HIS A 210 -25.37 -9.44 0.66
C HIS A 210 -24.95 -8.00 0.29
N VAL A 211 -25.71 -6.98 0.73
CA VAL A 211 -25.29 -5.57 0.59
C VAL A 211 -24.20 -5.28 1.63
N ARG A 212 -23.08 -4.78 1.19
CA ARG A 212 -22.00 -4.36 2.09
C ARG A 212 -22.38 -3.07 2.78
N ILE A 213 -22.19 -3.04 4.09
CA ILE A 213 -22.46 -1.85 4.91
C ILE A 213 -21.14 -1.30 5.40
N TYR A 214 -20.95 0.00 5.23
CA TYR A 214 -19.77 0.74 5.64
C TYR A 214 -20.16 1.89 6.56
N SER A 215 -19.34 2.22 7.55
CA SER A 215 -19.47 3.49 8.24
C SER A 215 -18.98 4.65 7.34
N VAL A 216 -19.41 5.86 7.62
CA VAL A 216 -19.00 7.08 6.89
C VAL A 216 -17.49 7.23 6.95
N GLU A 217 -16.90 7.00 8.13
CA GLU A 217 -15.46 7.08 8.36
C GLU A 217 -14.70 6.08 7.47
N ARG A 218 -15.23 4.84 7.37
CA ARG A 218 -14.61 3.80 6.53
C ARG A 218 -14.62 4.18 5.06
N VAL A 219 -15.70 4.78 4.58
CA VAL A 219 -15.75 5.30 3.20
C VAL A 219 -14.79 6.47 3.03
N GLY A 220 -14.74 7.39 3.99
CA GLY A 220 -13.75 8.48 4.01
C GLY A 220 -12.32 7.97 3.95
N GLU A 221 -11.97 6.95 4.76
CA GLU A 221 -10.66 6.29 4.72
C GLU A 221 -10.36 5.66 3.35
N MET A 222 -11.35 4.99 2.75
CA MET A 222 -11.18 4.37 1.41
C MET A 222 -10.95 5.41 0.32
N LEU A 223 -11.53 6.60 0.44
CA LEU A 223 -11.41 7.65 -0.57
C LEU A 223 -10.15 8.50 -0.38
N THR A 224 -9.77 8.78 0.86
CA THR A 224 -8.65 9.69 1.17
C THR A 224 -7.34 9.00 1.50
N GLY A 225 -7.38 7.73 1.93
CA GLY A 225 -6.23 7.02 2.48
C GLY A 225 -5.76 7.55 3.82
N ARG A 226 -6.65 8.19 4.59
CA ARG A 226 -6.41 8.79 5.90
C ARG A 226 -7.45 8.35 6.92
N VAL A 227 -7.07 8.35 8.19
CA VAL A 227 -7.97 8.16 9.31
C VAL A 227 -8.38 9.52 9.86
N GLY A 228 -9.68 9.76 10.04
CA GLY A 228 -10.19 10.94 10.72
C GLY A 228 -9.90 10.86 12.21
N LEU A 229 -9.02 11.70 12.73
CA LEU A 229 -8.60 11.64 14.15
C LEU A 229 -9.74 11.93 15.13
N ALA A 230 -10.75 12.72 14.73
CA ALA A 230 -11.92 13.01 15.54
C ALA A 230 -12.85 11.78 15.73
N HIS A 231 -12.67 10.74 14.91
CA HIS A 231 -13.55 9.57 14.86
C HIS A 231 -12.84 8.27 15.27
N ILE A 232 -11.68 8.37 15.91
CA ILE A 232 -10.98 7.21 16.47
C ILE A 232 -11.75 6.76 17.72
N ASP A 233 -12.17 5.50 17.73
CA ASP A 233 -12.85 4.85 18.84
C ASP A 233 -11.98 3.78 19.49
N GLU A 234 -12.51 3.20 20.56
CA GLU A 234 -11.86 2.11 21.31
C GLU A 234 -11.57 0.88 20.44
N ASN A 235 -12.40 0.64 19.41
CA ASN A 235 -12.27 -0.50 18.49
C ASN A 235 -11.32 -0.22 17.32
N PHE A 236 -10.65 0.95 17.29
CA PHE A 236 -9.75 1.32 16.20
C PHE A 236 -8.64 0.28 15.96
N LEU A 237 -8.22 -0.42 17.00
CA LEU A 237 -7.15 -1.40 17.01
C LEU A 237 -7.63 -2.86 16.91
N ASP A 238 -8.94 -3.14 16.88
CA ASP A 238 -9.44 -4.52 16.83
C ASP A 238 -8.92 -5.27 15.60
N ASP A 239 -8.80 -4.58 14.48
CA ASP A 239 -8.22 -5.13 13.25
C ASP A 239 -6.69 -5.34 13.37
N TYR A 240 -6.01 -4.70 14.33
CA TYR A 240 -4.56 -4.78 14.47
C TYR A 240 -4.07 -6.19 14.85
N ALA A 241 -4.85 -6.91 15.64
CA ALA A 241 -4.52 -8.29 16.01
C ALA A 241 -4.40 -9.23 14.79
N ALA A 242 -5.16 -8.97 13.73
CA ALA A 242 -5.09 -9.74 12.49
C ALA A 242 -3.77 -9.55 11.72
N HIS A 243 -2.98 -8.53 12.06
CA HIS A 243 -1.73 -8.22 11.36
C HIS A 243 -0.47 -8.93 11.91
N TYR A 244 -0.59 -9.71 13.00
CA TYR A 244 0.57 -10.41 13.58
C TYR A 244 1.28 -11.33 12.59
N PHE A 245 0.50 -12.13 11.84
CA PHE A 245 1.08 -13.01 10.82
C PHE A 245 1.79 -12.21 9.72
N TYR A 246 1.17 -11.12 9.27
CA TYR A 246 1.82 -10.24 8.29
C TYR A 246 3.08 -9.59 8.86
N GLY A 247 3.10 -9.19 10.13
CA GLY A 247 4.26 -8.61 10.78
C GLY A 247 5.49 -9.54 10.76
N PHE A 248 5.27 -10.84 10.95
CA PHE A 248 6.33 -11.85 10.80
C PHE A 248 6.81 -11.98 9.35
N LEU A 249 5.88 -12.14 8.41
CA LEU A 249 6.20 -12.23 6.98
C LEU A 249 6.92 -10.98 6.47
N LYS A 250 6.44 -9.80 6.89
CA LYS A 250 7.07 -8.52 6.59
C LYS A 250 8.53 -8.48 7.06
N ARG A 251 8.82 -9.01 8.24
CA ARG A 251 10.18 -9.07 8.76
C ARG A 251 11.10 -9.91 7.89
N LEU A 252 10.62 -11.05 7.40
CA LEU A 252 11.38 -11.89 6.47
C LEU A 252 11.61 -11.17 5.13
N ILE A 253 10.59 -10.47 4.62
CA ILE A 253 10.70 -9.67 3.40
C ILE A 253 11.72 -8.54 3.59
N ASP A 254 11.65 -7.79 4.68
CA ASP A 254 12.59 -6.70 4.99
C ASP A 254 14.04 -7.20 4.98
N ILE A 255 14.33 -8.29 5.68
CA ILE A 255 15.68 -8.90 5.72
C ILE A 255 16.09 -9.36 4.33
N GLY A 256 15.21 -10.09 3.62
CA GLY A 256 15.49 -10.60 2.28
C GLY A 256 15.83 -9.50 1.28
N VAL A 257 15.03 -8.42 1.28
CA VAL A 257 15.27 -7.26 0.40
C VAL A 257 16.59 -6.56 0.75
N VAL A 258 16.89 -6.35 2.03
CA VAL A 258 18.15 -5.72 2.44
C VAL A 258 19.35 -6.57 2.03
N LEU A 259 19.29 -7.89 2.22
CA LEU A 259 20.36 -8.80 1.78
C LEU A 259 20.53 -8.79 0.26
N CYS A 260 19.45 -8.74 -0.50
CA CYS A 260 19.50 -8.60 -1.96
C CYS A 260 20.10 -7.27 -2.42
N LEU A 261 19.86 -6.18 -1.67
CA LEU A 261 20.41 -4.86 -1.99
C LEU A 261 21.85 -4.70 -1.50
N ALA A 262 22.30 -5.47 -0.52
CA ALA A 262 23.61 -5.33 0.11
C ALA A 262 24.81 -5.35 -0.89
N PRO A 263 24.86 -6.23 -1.91
CA PRO A 263 25.95 -6.24 -2.88
C PRO A 263 26.13 -4.93 -3.65
N VAL A 264 25.06 -4.14 -3.80
CA VAL A 264 25.09 -2.81 -4.45
C VAL A 264 25.21 -1.71 -3.41
N ALA A 265 24.46 -1.79 -2.33
CA ALA A 265 24.40 -0.76 -1.30
C ALA A 265 25.71 -0.63 -0.52
N LEU A 266 26.42 -1.72 -0.25
CA LEU A 266 27.71 -1.68 0.48
C LEU A 266 28.80 -0.95 -0.31
N PRO A 267 29.14 -1.32 -1.57
CA PRO A 267 30.14 -0.59 -2.35
C PRO A 267 29.76 0.88 -2.54
N LEU A 268 28.49 1.16 -2.87
CA LEU A 268 28.00 2.51 -3.03
C LEU A 268 28.12 3.32 -1.73
N GLY A 269 27.76 2.71 -0.60
CA GLY A 269 27.91 3.31 0.72
C GLY A 269 29.36 3.64 1.07
N LEU A 270 30.30 2.74 0.73
CA LEU A 270 31.74 2.99 0.92
C LEU A 270 32.23 4.19 0.08
N VAL A 271 31.80 4.29 -1.18
CA VAL A 271 32.12 5.44 -2.04
C VAL A 271 31.59 6.74 -1.46
N VAL A 272 30.32 6.76 -1.00
CA VAL A 272 29.71 7.92 -0.37
C VAL A 272 30.44 8.29 0.92
N ALA A 273 30.78 7.31 1.77
CA ALA A 273 31.52 7.55 3.01
C ALA A 273 32.91 8.14 2.75
N ALA A 274 33.63 7.63 1.76
CA ALA A 274 34.92 8.17 1.33
C ALA A 274 34.77 9.61 0.83
N ALA A 275 33.81 9.89 -0.05
CA ALA A 275 33.55 11.24 -0.56
C ALA A 275 33.25 12.25 0.56
N ILE A 276 32.44 11.86 1.58
CA ILE A 276 32.14 12.71 2.73
C ILE A 276 33.40 13.00 3.56
N ARG A 277 34.27 12.01 3.77
CA ARG A 277 35.53 12.20 4.50
C ARG A 277 36.54 13.06 3.78
N LEU A 278 36.57 12.99 2.44
CA LEU A 278 37.41 13.84 1.61
C LEU A 278 36.92 15.30 1.60
N GLU A 279 35.61 15.52 1.66
CA GLU A 279 35.04 16.87 1.64
C GLU A 279 35.15 17.59 2.98
N SER A 280 35.01 16.87 4.10
CA SER A 280 35.02 17.49 5.43
C SER A 280 35.52 16.53 6.52
N PRO A 281 36.31 17.03 7.53
CA PRO A 281 36.84 16.20 8.60
C PRO A 281 35.74 15.63 9.50
N GLY A 282 35.99 14.48 10.13
CA GLY A 282 35.10 13.82 11.07
C GLY A 282 34.42 12.54 10.54
N SER A 283 33.50 11.97 11.31
CA SER A 283 32.80 10.72 10.98
C SER A 283 31.92 10.88 9.74
N ALA A 284 31.98 9.93 8.81
CA ALA A 284 31.06 9.88 7.67
C ALA A 284 29.63 9.49 8.09
N VAL A 285 29.49 8.77 9.22
CA VAL A 285 28.19 8.32 9.74
C VAL A 285 27.75 9.24 10.88
N PHE A 286 26.56 9.77 10.74
CA PHE A 286 25.82 10.53 11.76
C PHE A 286 24.89 9.59 12.51
N ARG A 287 24.80 9.75 13.81
CA ARG A 287 23.95 8.97 14.72
C ARG A 287 22.95 9.88 15.40
N GLN A 288 21.70 9.45 15.44
CA GLN A 288 20.63 10.22 16.10
C GLN A 288 19.65 9.28 16.79
N VAL A 289 19.31 9.59 18.03
CA VAL A 289 18.28 8.85 18.77
C VAL A 289 16.91 9.23 18.25
N ARG A 290 16.10 8.24 17.95
CA ARG A 290 14.73 8.35 17.42
C ARG A 290 13.79 7.44 18.20
N THR A 291 12.49 7.75 18.15
CA THR A 291 11.46 6.90 18.74
C THR A 291 11.08 5.78 17.76
N GLY A 292 11.11 4.54 18.24
CA GLY A 292 10.85 3.32 17.50
C GLY A 292 9.57 2.60 17.91
N LEU A 293 9.57 1.28 17.72
CA LEU A 293 8.46 0.40 18.04
C LEU A 293 8.07 0.52 19.53
N LEU A 294 6.76 0.64 19.80
CA LEU A 294 6.19 0.79 21.15
C LEU A 294 6.82 1.95 21.95
N GLY A 295 7.21 3.03 21.27
CA GLY A 295 7.81 4.20 21.89
C GLY A 295 9.26 4.03 22.35
N LYS A 296 9.89 2.87 22.13
CA LYS A 296 11.27 2.61 22.57
C LYS A 296 12.28 3.41 21.75
N PRO A 297 13.21 4.14 22.36
CA PRO A 297 14.24 4.85 21.61
C PRO A 297 15.24 3.89 20.99
N PHE A 298 15.72 4.23 19.79
CA PHE A 298 16.79 3.51 19.08
C PHE A 298 17.75 4.48 18.39
N THR A 299 18.96 4.03 18.06
CA THR A 299 19.95 4.84 17.34
C THR A 299 19.79 4.65 15.84
N MET A 300 19.37 5.69 15.14
CA MET A 300 19.29 5.74 13.69
C MET A 300 20.61 6.17 13.07
N TYR A 301 21.06 5.47 12.05
CA TYR A 301 22.29 5.75 11.31
C TYR A 301 22.01 6.42 9.97
N LYS A 302 22.76 7.48 9.67
CA LYS A 302 22.74 8.17 8.36
C LYS A 302 24.14 8.55 7.94
N PHE A 303 24.35 8.78 6.65
CA PHE A 303 25.55 9.51 6.24
C PHE A 303 25.40 11.00 6.57
N ARG A 304 26.52 11.59 6.98
CA ARG A 304 26.60 13.01 7.26
C ARG A 304 26.45 13.80 5.96
N SER A 305 25.45 14.66 5.92
CA SER A 305 25.16 15.53 4.76
C SER A 305 25.35 17.00 5.03
N MET A 306 25.74 17.36 6.27
CA MET A 306 26.01 18.72 6.73
C MET A 306 27.40 18.80 7.37
N ALA A 307 28.03 19.97 7.29
CA ALA A 307 29.25 20.25 8.05
C ALA A 307 28.98 20.14 9.56
N VAL A 308 30.00 19.79 10.33
CA VAL A 308 29.88 19.71 11.78
C VAL A 308 29.66 21.13 12.32
N ASP A 309 28.50 21.35 12.94
CA ASP A 309 28.22 22.61 13.61
C ASP A 309 28.85 22.60 15.01
N THR A 310 29.82 23.47 15.24
CA THR A 310 30.50 23.64 16.54
C THR A 310 29.72 24.58 17.47
N SER A 311 28.61 25.19 17.01
CA SER A 311 27.85 26.20 17.79
C SER A 311 26.88 25.61 18.81
N GLY A 312 26.70 24.27 18.85
CA GLY A 312 25.91 23.59 19.88
C GLY A 312 24.37 23.75 19.79
N ASN A 313 23.87 24.57 18.88
CA ASN A 313 22.44 24.77 18.70
C ASN A 313 21.84 23.74 17.72
N ALA A 314 21.05 22.82 18.25
CA ALA A 314 20.25 21.87 17.44
C ALA A 314 19.15 22.63 16.67
N GLN A 315 19.45 23.15 15.49
CA GLN A 315 18.47 23.81 14.63
C GLN A 315 17.93 22.82 13.60
N PHE A 316 16.63 22.93 13.31
CA PHE A 316 16.02 22.22 12.18
C PHE A 316 16.71 22.61 10.86
N ALA A 317 16.94 21.62 10.00
CA ALA A 317 17.47 21.89 8.67
C ALA A 317 16.48 22.72 7.86
N LEU A 318 16.89 23.92 7.46
CA LEU A 318 16.11 24.79 6.60
C LEU A 318 16.14 24.28 5.14
N ARG A 319 15.19 24.75 4.31
CA ARG A 319 15.06 24.33 2.90
C ARG A 319 16.31 24.58 2.06
N GLN A 320 17.10 25.59 2.41
CA GLN A 320 18.40 25.92 1.80
C GLN A 320 19.42 26.16 2.91
N ASP A 321 19.72 25.10 3.69
CA ASP A 321 20.65 25.20 4.80
C ASP A 321 22.10 25.33 4.27
N PRO A 322 22.81 26.42 4.58
CA PRO A 322 24.17 26.64 4.10
C PRO A 322 25.19 25.62 4.62
N ARG A 323 24.81 24.87 5.67
CA ARG A 323 25.65 23.81 6.24
C ARG A 323 25.69 22.54 5.38
N VAL A 324 24.79 22.41 4.39
CA VAL A 324 24.75 21.23 3.50
C VAL A 324 25.94 21.21 2.57
N THR A 325 26.79 20.18 2.69
CA THR A 325 27.98 19.99 1.86
C THR A 325 27.59 19.65 0.40
N ARG A 326 28.54 19.75 -0.54
CA ARG A 326 28.28 19.40 -1.96
C ARG A 326 27.92 17.93 -2.12
N VAL A 327 28.71 17.05 -1.51
CA VAL A 327 28.42 15.59 -1.46
C VAL A 327 27.10 15.34 -0.75
N GLY A 328 26.86 16.03 0.39
CA GLY A 328 25.61 15.93 1.14
C GLY A 328 24.37 16.29 0.32
N ARG A 329 24.46 17.29 -0.56
CA ARG A 329 23.37 17.69 -1.46
C ARG A 329 23.02 16.57 -2.45
N ILE A 330 24.03 15.94 -3.04
CA ILE A 330 23.84 14.79 -3.95
C ILE A 330 23.26 13.60 -3.18
N ALA A 331 23.82 13.30 -2.00
CA ALA A 331 23.38 12.20 -1.16
C ALA A 331 21.89 12.36 -0.76
N ARG A 332 21.46 13.56 -0.35
CA ARG A 332 20.06 13.85 -0.03
C ARG A 332 19.14 13.74 -1.25
N LYS A 333 19.56 14.28 -2.40
CA LYS A 333 18.76 14.24 -3.63
C LYS A 333 18.41 12.80 -4.04
N TYR A 334 19.35 11.88 -3.91
CA TYR A 334 19.18 10.47 -4.29
C TYR A 334 18.95 9.54 -3.09
N ARG A 335 18.74 10.09 -1.91
CA ARG A 335 18.56 9.36 -0.64
C ARG A 335 19.70 8.39 -0.29
N LEU A 336 20.90 8.64 -0.80
CA LEU A 336 22.08 7.85 -0.50
C LEU A 336 22.51 8.02 0.97
N ASP A 337 22.17 9.15 1.58
CA ASP A 337 22.39 9.42 3.01
C ASP A 337 21.63 8.45 3.93
N GLU A 338 20.61 7.79 3.43
CA GLU A 338 19.80 6.82 4.19
C GLU A 338 20.32 5.36 4.08
N ILE A 339 21.35 5.08 3.24
CA ILE A 339 21.92 3.72 3.09
C ILE A 339 22.31 3.08 4.45
N PRO A 340 22.93 3.78 5.42
CA PRO A 340 23.26 3.15 6.71
C PRO A 340 22.05 2.70 7.51
N GLN A 341 20.82 3.19 7.24
CA GLN A 341 19.60 2.74 7.91
C GLN A 341 19.21 1.31 7.52
N LEU A 342 19.75 0.77 6.42
CA LEU A 342 19.59 -0.66 6.09
C LEU A 342 20.12 -1.55 7.23
N TRP A 343 21.13 -1.09 7.98
CA TRP A 343 21.56 -1.76 9.20
C TRP A 343 20.47 -1.77 10.28
N ASN A 344 19.80 -0.62 10.51
CA ASN A 344 18.68 -0.57 11.45
C ASN A 344 17.53 -1.52 11.05
N VAL A 345 17.33 -1.70 9.74
CA VAL A 345 16.37 -2.69 9.25
C VAL A 345 16.86 -4.11 9.57
N LEU A 346 18.14 -4.44 9.35
CA LEU A 346 18.68 -5.78 9.63
C LEU A 346 18.62 -6.16 11.11
N VAL A 347 18.91 -5.21 12.02
CA VAL A 347 18.86 -5.49 13.46
C VAL A 347 17.44 -5.47 14.02
N GLY A 348 16.49 -4.87 13.31
CA GLY A 348 15.06 -4.91 13.67
C GLY A 348 14.53 -3.66 14.34
N ASP A 349 15.32 -2.59 14.46
CA ASP A 349 14.87 -1.28 14.93
C ASP A 349 13.90 -0.63 13.96
N MET A 350 14.10 -0.88 12.66
CA MET A 350 13.30 -0.33 11.56
C MET A 350 12.78 -1.42 10.62
N SER A 351 11.88 -1.01 9.75
CA SER A 351 11.39 -1.74 8.57
C SER A 351 11.69 -0.91 7.32
N LEU A 352 11.63 -1.52 6.14
CA LEU A 352 11.69 -0.76 4.88
C LEU A 352 10.50 0.17 4.73
N ILE A 353 9.31 -0.28 5.13
CA ILE A 353 8.07 0.49 5.03
C ILE A 353 7.43 0.63 6.42
N GLY A 354 7.07 1.86 6.78
CA GLY A 354 6.43 2.19 8.06
C GLY A 354 6.40 3.71 8.29
N PRO A 355 5.79 4.19 9.37
CA PRO A 355 5.84 5.61 9.76
C PRO A 355 7.28 6.08 9.95
N ARG A 356 7.62 7.28 9.47
CA ARG A 356 8.98 7.83 9.64
C ARG A 356 9.29 8.07 11.11
N PRO A 357 10.46 7.62 11.64
CA PRO A 357 10.81 7.84 13.05
C PRO A 357 11.11 9.31 13.33
N GLU A 358 10.53 9.85 14.41
CA GLU A 358 10.75 11.24 14.86
C GLU A 358 11.74 11.30 16.01
N GLN A 359 12.28 12.50 16.28
CA GLN A 359 13.17 12.75 17.41
C GLN A 359 12.41 12.64 18.73
N VAL A 360 13.03 12.08 19.77
CA VAL A 360 12.38 11.86 21.06
C VAL A 360 11.75 13.14 21.64
N PRO A 361 12.41 14.31 21.66
CA PRO A 361 11.79 15.53 22.19
C PRO A 361 10.57 15.99 21.39
N MET A 362 10.56 15.74 20.07
CA MET A 362 9.39 16.06 19.23
C MET A 362 8.22 15.13 19.53
N VAL A 363 8.49 13.85 19.73
CA VAL A 363 7.46 12.87 20.09
C VAL A 363 6.82 13.23 21.41
N GLU A 364 7.61 13.56 22.42
CA GLU A 364 7.12 13.98 23.74
C GLU A 364 6.20 15.22 23.67
N ASP A 365 6.52 16.18 22.79
CA ASP A 365 5.68 17.37 22.57
C ASP A 365 4.39 17.00 21.82
N PHE A 366 4.47 16.18 20.77
CA PHE A 366 3.31 15.75 20.00
C PHE A 366 2.37 14.85 20.81
N GLU A 367 2.89 13.98 21.66
CA GLU A 367 2.07 13.13 22.54
C GLU A 367 1.26 13.94 23.55
N ARG A 368 1.79 15.09 24.00
CA ARG A 368 1.07 16.01 24.91
C ARG A 368 -0.02 16.80 24.19
N THR A 369 0.15 17.06 22.90
CA THR A 369 -0.65 18.06 22.18
C THR A 369 -1.57 17.46 21.12
N ILE A 370 -1.32 16.22 20.67
CA ILE A 370 -2.09 15.54 19.62
C ILE A 370 -2.60 14.21 20.15
N ALA A 371 -3.92 14.08 20.25
CA ALA A 371 -4.56 12.84 20.64
C ALA A 371 -4.14 11.69 19.69
N TYR A 372 -4.03 10.48 20.23
CA TYR A 372 -3.70 9.25 19.49
C TYR A 372 -2.32 9.24 18.81
N TYR A 373 -1.45 10.23 19.05
CA TYR A 373 -0.10 10.27 18.48
C TYR A 373 0.72 9.00 18.79
N PRO A 374 0.66 8.40 20.01
CA PRO A 374 1.38 7.17 20.34
C PRO A 374 1.03 5.97 19.48
N TYR A 375 -0.17 5.92 18.88
CA TYR A 375 -0.62 4.77 18.08
C TYR A 375 0.23 4.55 16.81
N ARG A 376 0.92 5.57 16.31
CA ARG A 376 1.86 5.41 15.21
C ARG A 376 3.06 4.53 15.53
N HIS A 377 3.36 4.33 16.82
CA HIS A 377 4.46 3.51 17.32
C HIS A 377 4.09 2.02 17.50
N LEU A 378 2.87 1.62 17.19
CA LEU A 378 2.43 0.22 17.23
C LEU A 378 3.11 -0.63 16.15
N VAL A 379 3.62 -0.02 15.10
CA VAL A 379 4.39 -0.68 14.04
C VAL A 379 5.83 -0.16 14.03
N ARG A 380 6.76 -0.96 13.46
CA ARG A 380 8.14 -0.50 13.30
C ARG A 380 8.20 0.73 12.41
N PRO A 381 9.04 1.73 12.77
CA PRO A 381 9.28 2.86 11.89
C PRO A 381 9.94 2.41 10.58
N GLY A 382 9.68 3.13 9.48
CA GLY A 382 10.14 2.80 8.15
C GLY A 382 11.16 3.78 7.57
N LEU A 383 11.93 3.30 6.58
CA LEU A 383 12.69 4.18 5.67
C LEU A 383 11.73 5.02 4.83
N SER A 384 10.70 4.39 4.30
CA SER A 384 9.59 5.04 3.61
C SER A 384 8.26 4.72 4.28
N GLY A 385 7.26 5.60 4.12
CA GLY A 385 5.96 5.42 4.74
C GLY A 385 4.84 6.07 3.94
N TRP A 386 3.61 5.70 4.27
CA TRP A 386 2.42 6.19 3.56
C TRP A 386 2.30 7.71 3.60
N ALA A 387 2.50 8.33 4.78
CA ALA A 387 2.52 9.79 4.91
C ALA A 387 3.59 10.44 4.02
N GLN A 388 4.79 9.86 3.93
CA GLN A 388 5.91 10.42 3.15
C GLN A 388 5.61 10.45 1.65
N VAL A 389 4.93 9.43 1.11
CA VAL A 389 4.61 9.34 -0.33
C VAL A 389 3.32 10.08 -0.71
N GLN A 390 2.52 10.50 0.27
CA GLN A 390 1.28 11.23 0.03
C GLN A 390 1.40 12.73 0.30
N GLN A 391 2.02 13.15 1.41
CA GLN A 391 2.03 14.53 1.86
C GLN A 391 3.37 15.26 1.59
N GLY A 392 4.49 14.52 1.60
CA GLY A 392 5.82 15.12 1.50
C GLY A 392 6.32 15.68 2.83
N TYR A 393 6.96 16.86 2.80
CA TYR A 393 7.58 17.50 3.97
C TYR A 393 6.54 18.22 4.83
N VAL A 394 6.71 18.16 6.16
CA VAL A 394 5.82 18.71 7.18
C VAL A 394 6.59 19.75 8.01
N GLY A 395 6.03 20.96 8.15
CA GLY A 395 6.64 22.06 8.89
C GLY A 395 5.73 22.72 9.93
N THR A 396 4.41 22.48 9.84
CA THR A 396 3.43 23.06 10.78
C THR A 396 2.76 21.97 11.64
N ARG A 397 2.07 22.40 12.70
CA ARG A 397 1.31 21.50 13.57
C ARG A 397 0.15 20.84 12.83
N GLU A 398 -0.58 21.59 12.01
CA GLU A 398 -1.69 21.11 11.20
C GLU A 398 -1.21 20.05 10.19
N GLU A 399 -0.05 20.27 9.60
CA GLU A 399 0.58 19.29 8.72
C GLU A 399 1.02 18.03 9.48
N THR A 400 1.42 18.15 10.75
CA THR A 400 1.74 17.00 11.62
C THR A 400 0.50 16.18 11.94
N VAL A 401 -0.64 16.82 12.21
CA VAL A 401 -1.94 16.16 12.40
C VAL A 401 -2.35 15.41 11.12
N THR A 402 -2.20 16.05 9.97
CA THR A 402 -2.44 15.41 8.66
C THR A 402 -1.51 14.23 8.41
N LYS A 403 -0.22 14.36 8.74
CA LYS A 403 0.75 13.26 8.67
C LYS A 403 0.35 12.09 9.56
N LEU A 404 -0.08 12.37 10.79
CA LEU A 404 -0.55 11.34 11.72
C LEU A 404 -1.74 10.59 11.14
N SER A 405 -2.69 11.26 10.50
CA SER A 405 -3.85 10.60 9.88
C SER A 405 -3.46 9.59 8.78
N TYR A 406 -2.40 9.86 8.02
CA TYR A 406 -1.81 8.90 7.08
C TYR A 406 -1.03 7.78 7.77
N ASP A 407 -0.25 8.10 8.82
CA ASP A 407 0.49 7.11 9.60
C ASP A 407 -0.47 6.12 10.26
N LEU A 408 -1.58 6.61 10.85
CA LEU A 408 -2.62 5.75 11.46
C LEU A 408 -3.39 4.93 10.41
N TYR A 409 -3.61 5.47 9.20
CA TYR A 409 -4.13 4.66 8.11
C TYR A 409 -3.22 3.47 7.80
N TYR A 410 -1.91 3.70 7.75
CA TYR A 410 -0.94 2.63 7.56
C TYR A 410 -0.97 1.61 8.71
N VAL A 411 -1.03 2.06 9.96
CA VAL A 411 -1.13 1.17 11.14
C VAL A 411 -2.36 0.28 11.03
N LYS A 412 -3.51 0.85 10.71
CA LYS A 412 -4.80 0.15 10.61
C LYS A 412 -4.89 -0.82 9.43
N HIS A 413 -4.25 -0.49 8.28
CA HIS A 413 -4.37 -1.23 7.02
C HIS A 413 -3.06 -1.88 6.57
N CYS A 414 -2.11 -2.06 7.50
CA CYS A 414 -0.81 -2.66 7.23
C CYS A 414 -0.97 -3.99 6.49
N SER A 415 -0.47 -4.07 5.27
CA SER A 415 -0.58 -5.25 4.40
C SER A 415 0.48 -5.24 3.32
N PHE A 416 0.79 -6.42 2.77
CA PHE A 416 1.75 -6.55 1.67
C PHE A 416 1.39 -5.67 0.46
N ALA A 417 0.09 -5.55 0.14
CA ALA A 417 -0.35 -4.73 -0.98
C ALA A 417 -0.10 -3.22 -0.72
N LEU A 418 -0.33 -2.75 0.51
CA LEU A 418 -0.05 -1.35 0.88
C LEU A 418 1.46 -1.08 0.92
N ASP A 419 2.25 -2.00 1.48
CA ASP A 419 3.72 -1.88 1.47
C ASP A 419 4.27 -1.81 0.05
N LEU A 420 3.77 -2.67 -0.84
CA LEU A 420 4.16 -2.66 -2.24
C LEU A 420 3.80 -1.33 -2.94
N LEU A 421 2.60 -0.81 -2.68
CA LEU A 421 2.17 0.49 -3.18
C LEU A 421 3.12 1.61 -2.72
N ILE A 422 3.46 1.62 -1.42
CA ILE A 422 4.38 2.61 -0.86
C ILE A 422 5.76 2.49 -1.50
N ALA A 423 6.28 1.26 -1.66
CA ALA A 423 7.57 1.01 -2.31
C ALA A 423 7.60 1.58 -3.74
N VAL A 424 6.55 1.35 -4.54
CA VAL A 424 6.45 1.90 -5.90
C VAL A 424 6.41 3.41 -5.91
N LYS A 425 5.55 4.01 -5.08
CA LYS A 425 5.47 5.47 -4.97
C LYS A 425 6.81 6.06 -4.51
N THR A 426 7.53 5.37 -3.63
CA THR A 426 8.87 5.78 -3.19
C THR A 426 9.85 5.79 -4.35
N VAL A 427 9.89 4.72 -5.18
CA VAL A 427 10.74 4.67 -6.36
C VAL A 427 10.38 5.78 -7.35
N GLN A 428 9.08 6.00 -7.62
CA GLN A 428 8.62 7.09 -8.47
C GLN A 428 9.07 8.46 -7.93
N THR A 429 8.93 8.68 -6.62
CA THR A 429 9.36 9.91 -5.95
C THR A 429 10.87 10.13 -6.08
N ILE A 430 11.68 9.08 -5.93
CA ILE A 430 13.14 9.17 -6.09
C ILE A 430 13.52 9.49 -7.54
N LEU A 431 12.88 8.84 -8.51
CA LEU A 431 13.16 9.04 -9.94
C LEU A 431 12.70 10.40 -10.47
N THR A 432 11.55 10.89 -10.00
CA THR A 432 10.98 12.18 -10.42
C THR A 432 11.50 13.38 -9.61
N GLY A 433 12.15 13.12 -8.47
CA GLY A 433 12.56 14.17 -7.53
C GLY A 433 11.41 14.84 -6.80
N TYR A 434 10.18 14.35 -6.94
CA TYR A 434 9.00 14.89 -6.26
C TYR A 434 9.12 14.66 -4.74
N GLY A 435 9.02 15.72 -3.95
CA GLY A 435 9.14 15.64 -2.48
C GLY A 435 10.56 15.49 -1.93
N ALA A 436 11.61 15.44 -2.76
CA ALA A 436 13.00 15.57 -2.32
C ALA A 436 13.27 17.05 -1.98
N ARG A 437 13.45 17.36 -0.71
CA ARG A 437 13.79 18.70 -0.20
C ARG A 437 14.99 18.61 0.73
#